data_8b7d895c3f4c96faff9572b420d71f10
#
_entry.id   8b7d895c3f4c96faff9572b420d71f10
#
_cell.length_a   1.000
_cell.length_b   1.000
_cell.length_c   1.000
_cell.angle_alpha   90.00
_cell.angle_beta   90.00
_cell.angle_gamma   90.00
#
_symmetry.space_group_name_H-M   'P 1'
#
loop_
_entity.id
_entity.type
_entity.pdbx_description
1 polymer ?
#
loop_
_entity_poly.entity_id
_entity_poly.type
_entity_poly.pdbx_seq_one_letter_code
_entity_poly.pdbx_strand_id
1 'polypeptide(L)'
;GEQDMRYDFTKIIDRHGKDAIAVDGLGKNPGFAPEPPQNGFDVIPMWVADMNFETVPTIPKAIMDRAAHPAYGYFSPVEEYYDSIIRWHKIRNNVEGLMPEYIGYENGVLGGVISALTAFAAPGDSVLLHSPTYIGFTNCITENGYKIVHSPLKKDEKGIWRMDYEDMDAKLKANNIHVAVFCSPHNPTGRVWERWEIEEAMEVYKNNECVVIADEIWSDLILKGSQHIPTQSISPDA
;
A
#
# COMPACT_ATOMS: atom_id res chain seq x y z
N GLY A 1 -17.87 8.83 -31.20
CA GLY A 1 -16.46 9.16 -31.25
C GLY A 1 -15.99 9.42 -29.85
N GLU A 2 -15.12 8.57 -29.31
CA GLU A 2 -14.37 8.83 -28.10
C GLU A 2 -13.54 10.09 -28.39
N GLN A 3 -13.86 11.21 -27.75
CA GLN A 3 -12.99 12.35 -27.72
C GLN A 3 -11.71 11.90 -27.01
N ASP A 4 -10.58 11.97 -27.68
CA ASP A 4 -9.24 11.79 -27.14
C ASP A 4 -9.05 12.82 -26.02
N MET A 5 -9.42 12.44 -24.79
CA MET A 5 -9.29 13.30 -23.62
C MET A 5 -7.81 13.33 -23.24
N ARG A 6 -7.12 14.35 -23.68
CA ARG A 6 -5.74 14.62 -23.27
C ARG A 6 -5.76 15.26 -21.89
N TYR A 7 -5.17 14.58 -20.92
CA TYR A 7 -4.98 15.12 -19.58
C TYR A 7 -3.68 15.94 -19.54
N ASP A 8 -3.70 17.05 -18.82
CA ASP A 8 -2.51 17.87 -18.60
C ASP A 8 -1.83 17.49 -17.29
N PHE A 9 -0.72 16.77 -17.39
CA PHE A 9 0.13 16.41 -16.25
C PHE A 9 1.30 17.39 -16.04
N THR A 10 1.31 18.53 -16.73
CA THR A 10 2.37 19.54 -16.63
C THR A 10 1.92 20.79 -15.88
N LYS A 11 0.62 20.95 -15.66
CA LYS A 11 0.06 22.09 -14.95
C LYS A 11 0.45 22.06 -13.48
N ILE A 12 0.97 23.17 -13.00
CA ILE A 12 1.26 23.37 -11.57
C ILE A 12 -0.04 23.79 -10.87
N ILE A 13 -0.40 23.04 -9.84
CA ILE A 13 -1.59 23.28 -9.02
C ILE A 13 -1.13 23.91 -7.70
N ASP A 14 -1.70 25.06 -7.34
CA ASP A 14 -1.53 25.61 -6.00
C ASP A 14 -2.39 24.80 -5.01
N ARG A 15 -1.74 24.13 -4.08
CA ARG A 15 -2.36 23.28 -3.08
C ARG A 15 -2.37 23.89 -1.68
N HIS A 16 -1.90 25.12 -1.50
CA HIS A 16 -1.91 25.79 -0.21
C HIS A 16 -3.34 26.08 0.25
N GLY A 17 -3.63 25.78 1.51
CA GLY A 17 -4.97 25.96 2.10
C GLY A 17 -6.04 25.05 1.49
N LYS A 18 -5.63 23.91 0.92
CA LYS A 18 -6.50 22.87 0.35
C LYS A 18 -6.36 21.54 1.07
N ASP A 19 -6.03 21.57 2.36
CA ASP A 19 -5.83 20.40 3.21
C ASP A 19 -4.72 19.45 2.74
N ALA A 20 -3.80 19.98 1.92
CA ALA A 20 -2.68 19.23 1.37
C ALA A 20 -1.52 19.17 2.37
N ILE A 21 -1.39 18.08 3.10
CA ILE A 21 -0.31 17.90 4.08
C ILE A 21 1.08 18.11 3.47
N ALA A 22 1.24 17.78 2.18
CA ALA A 22 2.50 17.94 1.45
C ALA A 22 3.06 19.36 1.50
N VAL A 23 2.21 20.38 1.49
CA VAL A 23 2.57 21.80 1.53
C VAL A 23 2.20 22.47 2.84
N ASP A 24 0.99 22.23 3.35
CA ASP A 24 0.47 22.87 4.54
C ASP A 24 1.04 22.29 5.85
N GLY A 25 1.63 21.10 5.77
CA GLY A 25 2.24 20.38 6.90
C GLY A 25 3.71 20.70 7.15
N LEU A 26 4.39 21.41 6.23
CA LEU A 26 5.81 21.71 6.36
C LEU A 26 6.11 22.49 7.64
N GLY A 27 7.11 22.05 8.39
CA GLY A 27 7.52 22.63 9.67
C GLY A 27 6.54 22.46 10.82
N LYS A 28 5.38 21.82 10.62
CA LYS A 28 4.33 21.72 11.66
C LYS A 28 4.37 20.42 12.49
N ASN A 29 5.12 19.43 12.02
CA ASN A 29 5.22 18.14 12.71
C ASN A 29 6.68 17.67 12.74
N PRO A 30 7.46 18.10 13.74
CA PRO A 30 8.86 17.73 13.86
C PRO A 30 9.07 16.21 13.90
N GLY A 31 10.03 15.72 13.13
CA GLY A 31 10.31 14.29 13.01
C GLY A 31 9.45 13.55 11.96
N PHE A 32 8.40 14.19 11.44
CA PHE A 32 7.59 13.64 10.36
C PHE A 32 7.65 14.54 9.11
N ALA A 33 7.25 15.81 9.23
CA ALA A 33 7.30 16.76 8.12
C ALA A 33 8.69 17.46 8.05
N PRO A 34 9.24 17.65 6.85
CA PRO A 34 10.45 18.45 6.68
C PRO A 34 10.19 19.93 6.99
N GLU A 35 11.27 20.67 7.22
CA GLU A 35 11.19 22.12 7.33
C GLU A 35 10.80 22.76 5.98
N PRO A 36 10.20 23.95 6.00
CA PRO A 36 9.96 24.71 4.78
C PRO A 36 11.28 24.99 4.04
N PRO A 37 11.24 25.19 2.70
CA PRO A 37 12.44 25.58 1.96
C PRO A 37 12.98 26.93 2.46
N GLN A 38 14.26 27.15 2.23
CA GLN A 38 14.88 28.45 2.53
C GLN A 38 14.21 29.58 1.73
N ASN A 39 14.25 30.79 2.27
CA ASN A 39 13.70 31.96 1.61
C ASN A 39 14.25 32.11 0.18
N GLY A 40 13.36 32.30 -0.79
CA GLY A 40 13.71 32.45 -2.18
C GLY A 40 13.65 31.17 -3.01
N PHE A 41 13.31 30.04 -2.40
CA PHE A 41 13.07 28.78 -3.11
C PHE A 41 11.59 28.41 -3.10
N ASP A 42 11.14 27.81 -4.20
CA ASP A 42 9.78 27.28 -4.32
C ASP A 42 9.58 26.03 -3.45
N VAL A 43 8.34 25.85 -3.01
CA VAL A 43 7.92 24.64 -2.33
C VAL A 43 7.70 23.53 -3.36
N ILE A 44 8.57 22.52 -3.37
CA ILE A 44 8.44 21.33 -4.23
C ILE A 44 8.33 20.10 -3.32
N PRO A 45 7.11 19.68 -2.95
CA PRO A 45 6.93 18.58 -2.02
C PRO A 45 7.35 17.23 -2.65
N MET A 46 8.21 16.49 -1.95
CA MET A 46 8.69 15.17 -2.38
C MET A 46 8.76 14.17 -1.21
N TRP A 47 8.04 14.42 -0.11
CA TRP A 47 8.16 13.65 1.13
C TRP A 47 6.96 12.78 1.46
N VAL A 48 5.80 13.08 0.94
CA VAL A 48 4.60 12.22 1.03
C VAL A 48 4.24 11.69 -0.35
N ALA A 49 3.65 10.50 -0.36
CA ALA A 49 3.18 9.82 -1.56
C ALA A 49 1.88 10.45 -2.06
N ASP A 50 2.00 11.63 -2.62
CA ASP A 50 0.89 12.47 -3.03
C ASP A 50 1.12 13.04 -4.44
N MET A 51 0.06 13.13 -5.23
CA MET A 51 0.14 13.58 -6.62
C MET A 51 -0.08 15.07 -6.72
N ASN A 52 0.78 15.76 -7.48
CA ASN A 52 0.64 17.18 -7.79
C ASN A 52 -0.04 17.43 -9.14
N PHE A 53 -0.68 16.43 -9.69
CA PHE A 53 -1.46 16.50 -10.93
C PHE A 53 -2.94 16.68 -10.64
N GLU A 54 -3.65 17.35 -11.56
CA GLU A 54 -5.10 17.32 -11.54
C GLU A 54 -5.59 15.87 -11.76
N THR A 55 -6.58 15.45 -10.96
CA THR A 55 -7.24 14.16 -11.20
C THR A 55 -8.09 14.22 -12.48
N VAL A 56 -8.46 13.08 -13.00
CA VAL A 56 -9.34 13.01 -14.18
C VAL A 56 -10.69 13.69 -13.89
N PRO A 57 -11.26 14.47 -14.81
CA PRO A 57 -12.42 15.33 -14.55
C PRO A 57 -13.70 14.55 -14.20
N THR A 58 -13.77 13.28 -14.53
CA THR A 58 -14.91 12.40 -14.19
C THR A 58 -15.06 12.17 -12.69
N ILE A 59 -13.95 12.18 -11.94
CA ILE A 59 -13.96 11.95 -10.47
C ILE A 59 -14.63 13.13 -9.74
N PRO A 60 -14.17 14.38 -9.86
CA PRO A 60 -14.84 15.50 -9.18
C PRO A 60 -16.28 15.68 -9.64
N LYS A 61 -16.59 15.40 -10.93
CA LYS A 61 -17.98 15.42 -11.39
C LYS A 61 -18.85 14.41 -10.63
N ALA A 62 -18.42 13.18 -10.50
CA ALA A 62 -19.19 12.14 -9.78
C ALA A 62 -19.38 12.50 -8.30
N ILE A 63 -18.35 13.10 -7.66
CA ILE A 63 -18.45 13.57 -6.28
C ILE A 63 -19.47 14.71 -6.16
N MET A 64 -19.43 15.69 -7.06
CA MET A 64 -20.38 16.81 -7.06
C MET A 64 -21.81 16.34 -7.32
N ASP A 65 -22.02 15.44 -8.27
CA ASP A 65 -23.33 14.87 -8.59
C ASP A 65 -23.93 14.14 -7.36
N ARG A 66 -23.10 13.36 -6.63
CA ARG A 66 -23.53 12.71 -5.40
C ARG A 66 -23.78 13.71 -4.27
N ALA A 67 -22.93 14.72 -4.11
CA ALA A 67 -23.03 15.73 -3.08
C ALA A 67 -24.23 16.66 -3.30
N ALA A 68 -24.71 16.83 -4.53
CA ALA A 68 -25.90 17.62 -4.82
C ALA A 68 -27.19 17.04 -4.20
N HIS A 69 -27.21 15.76 -3.86
CA HIS A 69 -28.28 15.18 -3.08
C HIS A 69 -28.01 15.41 -1.58
N PRO A 70 -28.79 16.21 -0.88
CA PRO A 70 -28.44 16.75 0.44
C PRO A 70 -28.72 15.81 1.63
N ALA A 71 -28.89 14.53 1.38
CA ALA A 71 -29.09 13.52 2.43
C ALA A 71 -27.91 12.56 2.47
N TYR A 72 -27.24 12.52 3.63
CA TYR A 72 -26.06 11.71 3.90
C TYR A 72 -26.35 10.81 5.10
N GLY A 73 -26.79 9.61 4.85
CA GLY A 73 -27.13 8.64 5.87
C GLY A 73 -26.25 7.39 5.80
N TYR A 74 -26.76 6.34 6.38
CA TYR A 74 -26.14 5.03 6.22
C TYR A 74 -26.11 4.63 4.75
N PHE A 75 -25.02 3.98 4.33
CA PHE A 75 -24.88 3.51 2.97
C PHE A 75 -24.52 2.02 2.94
N SER A 76 -24.80 1.40 1.82
CA SER A 76 -24.29 0.09 1.46
C SER A 76 -23.54 0.23 0.15
N PRO A 77 -22.37 -0.40 -0.02
CA PRO A 77 -21.70 -0.40 -1.31
C PRO A 77 -22.63 -0.95 -2.40
N VAL A 78 -22.64 -0.27 -3.54
CA VAL A 78 -23.45 -0.66 -4.71
C VAL A 78 -22.70 -1.72 -5.52
N GLU A 79 -23.42 -2.45 -6.37
CA GLU A 79 -22.86 -3.51 -7.22
C GLU A 79 -21.71 -2.99 -8.08
N GLU A 80 -21.87 -1.81 -8.65
CA GLU A 80 -20.84 -1.16 -9.49
C GLU A 80 -19.50 -0.91 -8.75
N TYR A 81 -19.53 -0.78 -7.43
CA TYR A 81 -18.32 -0.68 -6.62
C TYR A 81 -17.50 -1.96 -6.72
N TYR A 82 -18.12 -3.11 -6.48
CA TYR A 82 -17.47 -4.41 -6.55
C TYR A 82 -17.05 -4.75 -7.99
N ASP A 83 -17.91 -4.52 -8.96
CA ASP A 83 -17.64 -4.77 -10.37
C ASP A 83 -16.44 -3.97 -10.88
N SER A 84 -16.32 -2.72 -10.46
CA SER A 84 -15.17 -1.88 -10.86
C SER A 84 -13.85 -2.41 -10.29
N ILE A 85 -13.84 -2.90 -9.05
CA ILE A 85 -12.66 -3.50 -8.43
C ILE A 85 -12.28 -4.81 -9.13
N ILE A 86 -13.25 -5.70 -9.32
CA ILE A 86 -13.04 -6.99 -9.99
C ILE A 86 -12.52 -6.78 -11.41
N ARG A 87 -13.15 -5.88 -12.17
CA ARG A 87 -12.72 -5.54 -13.52
C ARG A 87 -11.29 -4.97 -13.54
N TRP A 88 -10.94 -4.08 -12.61
CA TRP A 88 -9.60 -3.49 -12.53
C TRP A 88 -8.54 -4.56 -12.31
N HIS A 89 -8.73 -5.43 -11.31
CA HIS A 89 -7.82 -6.53 -11.04
C HIS A 89 -7.70 -7.51 -12.20
N LYS A 90 -8.80 -7.78 -12.90
CA LYS A 90 -8.78 -8.65 -14.07
C LYS A 90 -7.95 -8.05 -15.21
N ILE A 91 -8.21 -6.80 -15.60
CA ILE A 91 -7.54 -6.19 -16.77
C ILE A 91 -6.12 -5.72 -16.48
N ARG A 92 -5.82 -5.31 -15.25
CA ARG A 92 -4.49 -4.78 -14.88
C ARG A 92 -3.55 -5.85 -14.37
N ASN A 93 -4.05 -6.79 -13.59
CA ASN A 93 -3.23 -7.76 -12.86
C ASN A 93 -3.52 -9.21 -13.29
N ASN A 94 -4.41 -9.42 -14.27
CA ASN A 94 -4.81 -10.75 -14.74
C ASN A 94 -5.31 -11.67 -13.62
N VAL A 95 -6.03 -11.10 -12.65
CA VAL A 95 -6.64 -11.85 -11.54
C VAL A 95 -7.99 -12.37 -12.00
N GLU A 96 -8.16 -13.69 -11.92
CA GLU A 96 -9.41 -14.38 -12.17
C GLU A 96 -10.03 -14.89 -10.85
N GLY A 97 -11.34 -15.03 -10.83
CA GLY A 97 -12.05 -15.61 -9.68
C GLY A 97 -12.26 -14.70 -8.49
N LEU A 98 -11.91 -13.40 -8.59
CA LEU A 98 -12.26 -12.44 -7.55
C LEU A 98 -13.78 -12.21 -7.55
N MET A 99 -14.42 -12.36 -6.40
CA MET A 99 -15.86 -12.23 -6.20
C MET A 99 -16.19 -11.17 -5.16
N PRO A 100 -17.38 -10.57 -5.16
CA PRO A 100 -17.78 -9.53 -4.21
C PRO A 100 -17.59 -9.90 -2.73
N GLU A 101 -17.83 -11.16 -2.37
CA GLU A 101 -17.67 -11.67 -1.00
C GLU A 101 -16.22 -11.68 -0.50
N TYR A 102 -15.25 -11.53 -1.39
CA TYR A 102 -13.82 -11.42 -1.04
C TYR A 102 -13.36 -9.96 -0.93
N ILE A 103 -14.28 -9.01 -1.10
CA ILE A 103 -13.96 -7.58 -1.10
C ILE A 103 -14.60 -6.93 0.12
N GLY A 104 -13.77 -6.45 1.05
CA GLY A 104 -14.18 -5.66 2.19
C GLY A 104 -13.85 -4.18 2.01
N TYR A 105 -14.67 -3.31 2.60
CA TYR A 105 -14.38 -1.88 2.70
C TYR A 105 -13.64 -1.59 3.98
N GLU A 106 -12.52 -0.88 3.87
CA GLU A 106 -11.73 -0.42 5.01
C GLU A 106 -11.39 1.07 4.88
N ASN A 107 -11.18 1.70 6.02
CA ASN A 107 -10.78 3.11 6.06
C ASN A 107 -9.28 3.25 5.87
N GLY A 108 -8.82 3.13 4.62
CA GLY A 108 -7.42 3.13 4.24
C GLY A 108 -6.74 1.78 4.45
N VAL A 109 -5.58 1.60 3.79
CA VAL A 109 -4.84 0.33 3.81
C VAL A 109 -4.33 -0.01 5.22
N LEU A 110 -3.85 0.96 5.99
CA LEU A 110 -3.41 0.70 7.37
C LEU A 110 -4.56 0.24 8.27
N GLY A 111 -5.78 0.75 8.06
CA GLY A 111 -6.99 0.23 8.70
C GLY A 111 -7.20 -1.24 8.37
N GLY A 112 -7.08 -1.60 7.09
CA GLY A 112 -7.16 -2.98 6.63
C GLY A 112 -6.10 -3.90 7.25
N VAL A 113 -4.87 -3.42 7.38
CA VAL A 113 -3.79 -4.17 8.07
C VAL A 113 -4.18 -4.48 9.51
N ILE A 114 -4.72 -3.51 10.25
CA ILE A 114 -5.12 -3.72 11.65
C ILE A 114 -6.35 -4.62 11.75
N SER A 115 -7.32 -4.49 10.85
CA SER A 115 -8.46 -5.40 10.79
C SER A 115 -8.01 -6.85 10.57
N ALA A 116 -7.08 -7.08 9.65
CA ALA A 116 -6.51 -8.40 9.42
C ALA A 116 -5.72 -8.92 10.63
N LEU A 117 -4.87 -8.08 11.24
CA LEU A 117 -4.15 -8.47 12.46
C LEU A 117 -5.11 -8.85 13.59
N THR A 118 -6.19 -8.12 13.76
CA THR A 118 -7.20 -8.43 14.78
C THR A 118 -7.88 -9.78 14.54
N ALA A 119 -8.00 -10.19 13.26
CA ALA A 119 -8.57 -11.49 12.91
C ALA A 119 -7.60 -12.66 13.09
N PHE A 120 -6.30 -12.45 12.85
CA PHE A 120 -5.31 -13.54 12.78
C PHE A 120 -4.26 -13.53 13.88
N ALA A 121 -4.22 -12.52 14.74
CA ALA A 121 -3.27 -12.40 15.83
C ALA A 121 -3.94 -11.93 17.12
N ALA A 122 -3.31 -12.18 18.25
CA ALA A 122 -3.74 -11.67 19.54
C ALA A 122 -2.86 -10.46 19.96
N PRO A 123 -3.38 -9.52 20.77
CA PRO A 123 -2.56 -8.46 21.35
C PRO A 123 -1.32 -9.00 22.05
N GLY A 124 -0.17 -8.43 21.74
CA GLY A 124 1.12 -8.87 22.24
C GLY A 124 1.87 -9.87 21.35
N ASP A 125 1.20 -10.42 20.33
CA ASP A 125 1.86 -11.26 19.32
C ASP A 125 2.87 -10.47 18.51
N SER A 126 3.84 -11.18 17.95
CA SER A 126 4.85 -10.63 17.06
C SER A 126 4.41 -10.77 15.60
N VAL A 127 4.70 -9.71 14.82
CA VAL A 127 4.44 -9.62 13.39
C VAL A 127 5.77 -9.47 12.65
N LEU A 128 6.00 -10.23 11.59
CA LEU A 128 7.21 -10.11 10.79
C LEU A 128 7.06 -8.98 9.76
N LEU A 129 8.06 -8.11 9.69
CA LEU A 129 8.25 -7.09 8.67
C LEU A 129 9.64 -7.21 8.03
N HIS A 130 9.77 -6.74 6.79
CA HIS A 130 11.08 -6.55 6.16
C HIS A 130 11.58 -5.12 6.39
N SER A 131 12.81 -4.96 6.90
CA SER A 131 13.41 -3.63 7.04
C SER A 131 14.42 -3.34 5.90
N PRO A 132 14.54 -2.07 5.43
CA PRO A 132 13.75 -0.92 5.86
C PRO A 132 12.27 -1.09 5.51
N THR A 133 11.39 -0.50 6.31
CA THR A 133 9.94 -0.63 6.13
C THR A 133 9.24 0.73 6.14
N TYR A 134 8.00 0.74 5.68
CA TYR A 134 7.16 1.93 5.76
C TYR A 134 6.82 2.26 7.21
N ILE A 135 7.04 3.51 7.62
CA ILE A 135 6.83 3.99 8.99
C ILE A 135 5.37 3.78 9.46
N GLY A 136 4.41 3.83 8.54
CA GLY A 136 3.01 3.58 8.84
C GLY A 136 2.75 2.18 9.39
N PHE A 137 3.46 1.15 8.92
CA PHE A 137 3.36 -0.19 9.50
C PHE A 137 3.90 -0.21 10.93
N THR A 138 5.06 0.40 11.16
CA THR A 138 5.65 0.46 12.50
C THR A 138 4.68 1.08 13.49
N ASN A 139 4.12 2.24 13.14
CA ASN A 139 3.24 2.97 14.02
C ASN A 139 1.92 2.21 14.26
N CYS A 140 1.21 1.82 13.20
CA CYS A 140 -0.09 1.19 13.36
C CYS A 140 -0.02 -0.17 14.09
N ILE A 141 1.02 -0.97 13.85
CA ILE A 141 1.20 -2.27 14.50
C ILE A 141 1.50 -2.08 15.99
N THR A 142 2.46 -1.22 16.34
CA THR A 142 2.86 -1.01 17.74
C THR A 142 1.78 -0.29 18.57
N GLU A 143 1.11 0.71 18.00
CA GLU A 143 0.04 1.44 18.67
C GLU A 143 -1.20 0.58 18.95
N ASN A 144 -1.38 -0.52 18.19
CA ASN A 144 -2.45 -1.50 18.42
C ASN A 144 -2.01 -2.70 19.29
N GLY A 145 -0.85 -2.63 19.93
CA GLY A 145 -0.42 -3.58 20.94
C GLY A 145 0.28 -4.83 20.41
N TYR A 146 0.69 -4.84 19.15
CA TYR A 146 1.50 -5.91 18.56
C TYR A 146 3.00 -5.57 18.63
N LYS A 147 3.83 -6.60 18.54
CA LYS A 147 5.29 -6.46 18.48
C LYS A 147 5.78 -6.64 17.05
N ILE A 148 6.87 -6.00 16.71
CA ILE A 148 7.49 -6.13 15.39
C ILE A 148 8.80 -6.90 15.50
N VAL A 149 8.98 -7.88 14.63
CA VAL A 149 10.25 -8.55 14.38
C VAL A 149 10.65 -8.25 12.93
N HIS A 150 11.83 -7.66 12.75
CA HIS A 150 12.34 -7.32 11.43
C HIS A 150 13.19 -8.43 10.84
N SER A 151 12.93 -8.78 9.58
CA SER A 151 13.87 -9.50 8.72
C SER A 151 14.50 -8.50 7.76
N PRO A 152 15.77 -8.10 7.96
CA PRO A 152 16.41 -7.08 7.15
C PRO A 152 16.61 -7.56 5.71
N LEU A 153 16.25 -6.69 4.76
CA LEU A 153 16.64 -6.88 3.36
C LEU A 153 18.15 -6.70 3.22
N LYS A 154 18.74 -7.46 2.31
CA LYS A 154 20.17 -7.38 1.97
C LYS A 154 20.34 -6.94 0.52
N LYS A 155 21.42 -6.21 0.23
CA LYS A 155 21.79 -5.92 -1.16
C LYS A 155 22.62 -7.06 -1.71
N ASP A 156 22.28 -7.51 -2.92
CA ASP A 156 23.09 -8.45 -3.68
C ASP A 156 24.33 -7.74 -4.28
N GLU A 157 25.14 -8.50 -5.00
CA GLU A 157 26.37 -8.01 -5.65
C GLU A 157 26.11 -6.87 -6.66
N LYS A 158 24.88 -6.76 -7.16
CA LYS A 158 24.44 -5.71 -8.09
C LYS A 158 23.81 -4.51 -7.36
N GLY A 159 23.77 -4.53 -6.04
CA GLY A 159 23.14 -3.50 -5.22
C GLY A 159 21.61 -3.58 -5.17
N ILE A 160 21.01 -4.69 -5.60
CA ILE A 160 19.56 -4.90 -5.59
C ILE A 160 19.15 -5.42 -4.22
N TRP A 161 18.13 -4.81 -3.63
CA TRP A 161 17.55 -5.28 -2.37
C TRP A 161 16.88 -6.65 -2.54
N ARG A 162 17.24 -7.60 -1.68
CA ARG A 162 16.73 -8.97 -1.66
C ARG A 162 16.23 -9.36 -0.27
N MET A 163 15.24 -10.22 -0.24
CA MET A 163 14.81 -10.87 1.01
C MET A 163 15.85 -11.91 1.44
N ASP A 164 15.98 -12.10 2.75
CA ASP A 164 16.80 -13.15 3.37
C ASP A 164 15.89 -14.26 3.88
N TYR A 165 15.64 -15.26 3.05
CA TYR A 165 14.68 -16.33 3.34
C TYR A 165 15.10 -17.19 4.55
N GLU A 166 16.40 -17.38 4.76
CA GLU A 166 16.92 -18.11 5.93
C GLU A 166 16.66 -17.31 7.22
N ASP A 167 16.89 -15.99 7.19
CA ASP A 167 16.62 -15.11 8.32
C ASP A 167 15.10 -15.02 8.62
N MET A 168 14.26 -14.97 7.58
CA MET A 168 12.81 -15.02 7.72
C MET A 168 12.38 -16.29 8.46
N ASP A 169 12.81 -17.45 7.98
CA ASP A 169 12.47 -18.77 8.57
C ASP A 169 12.93 -18.86 10.03
N ALA A 170 14.16 -18.46 10.30
CA ALA A 170 14.74 -18.48 11.65
C ALA A 170 13.95 -17.57 12.61
N LYS A 171 13.55 -16.37 12.16
CA LYS A 171 12.82 -15.40 13.00
C LYS A 171 11.38 -15.80 13.22
N LEU A 172 10.70 -16.37 12.22
CA LEU A 172 9.35 -16.90 12.36
C LEU A 172 9.32 -17.99 13.43
N LYS A 173 10.26 -18.93 13.39
CA LYS A 173 10.39 -20.03 14.37
C LYS A 173 10.77 -19.53 15.76
N ALA A 174 11.82 -18.72 15.86
CA ALA A 174 12.36 -18.27 17.14
C ALA A 174 11.38 -17.40 17.95
N ASN A 175 10.49 -16.67 17.27
CA ASN A 175 9.53 -15.78 17.89
C ASN A 175 8.08 -16.28 17.82
N ASN A 176 7.86 -17.50 17.34
CA ASN A 176 6.53 -18.10 17.17
C ASN A 176 5.57 -17.16 16.42
N ILE A 177 6.00 -16.66 15.26
CA ILE A 177 5.26 -15.66 14.47
C ILE A 177 4.36 -16.39 13.47
N HIS A 178 3.07 -16.04 13.49
CA HIS A 178 2.05 -16.60 12.59
C HIS A 178 1.38 -15.57 11.68
N VAL A 179 1.85 -14.31 11.72
CA VAL A 179 1.37 -13.24 10.83
C VAL A 179 2.54 -12.40 10.37
N ALA A 180 2.57 -12.09 9.09
CA ALA A 180 3.55 -11.18 8.48
C ALA A 180 2.87 -10.14 7.61
N VAL A 181 3.47 -8.95 7.49
CA VAL A 181 3.08 -7.94 6.50
C VAL A 181 4.10 -7.96 5.37
N PHE A 182 3.62 -8.19 4.16
CA PHE A 182 4.40 -8.25 2.94
C PHE A 182 4.06 -7.09 2.01
N CYS A 183 4.98 -6.16 1.85
CA CYS A 183 4.79 -4.97 1.01
C CYS A 183 5.30 -5.23 -0.41
N SER A 184 4.40 -5.18 -1.40
CA SER A 184 4.68 -5.50 -2.80
C SER A 184 3.83 -4.63 -3.77
N PRO A 185 4.39 -3.64 -4.47
CA PRO A 185 5.79 -3.16 -4.43
C PRO A 185 6.23 -2.65 -3.07
N HIS A 186 7.50 -2.79 -2.78
CA HIS A 186 8.05 -2.53 -1.45
C HIS A 186 8.41 -1.05 -1.23
N ASN A 187 7.87 -0.48 -0.16
CA ASN A 187 8.25 0.85 0.32
C ASN A 187 9.16 0.69 1.58
N PRO A 188 10.35 1.31 1.68
CA PRO A 188 10.83 2.44 0.86
C PRO A 188 11.81 2.05 -0.27
N THR A 189 12.12 0.79 -0.48
CA THR A 189 13.17 0.39 -1.43
C THR A 189 12.76 0.53 -2.89
N GLY A 190 11.46 0.62 -3.20
CA GLY A 190 10.93 0.67 -4.54
C GLY A 190 11.00 -0.67 -5.30
N ARG A 191 11.27 -1.75 -4.60
CA ARG A 191 11.32 -3.08 -5.23
C ARG A 191 9.94 -3.51 -5.74
N VAL A 192 9.89 -3.86 -7.02
CA VAL A 192 8.83 -4.69 -7.59
C VAL A 192 9.38 -6.12 -7.58
N TRP A 193 8.84 -6.96 -6.69
CA TRP A 193 9.37 -8.29 -6.50
C TRP A 193 9.17 -9.16 -7.75
N GLU A 194 10.19 -9.93 -8.11
CA GLU A 194 10.10 -10.91 -9.18
C GLU A 194 9.30 -12.13 -8.73
N ARG A 195 8.70 -12.86 -9.66
CA ARG A 195 7.87 -14.04 -9.34
C ARG A 195 8.57 -15.02 -8.40
N TRP A 196 9.80 -15.38 -8.69
CA TRP A 196 10.56 -16.31 -7.88
C TRP A 196 10.82 -15.81 -6.44
N GLU A 197 10.97 -14.49 -6.26
CA GLU A 197 11.14 -13.90 -4.93
C GLU A 197 9.86 -14.04 -4.10
N ILE A 198 8.70 -13.83 -4.73
CA ILE A 198 7.41 -13.98 -4.05
C ILE A 198 7.15 -15.47 -3.76
N GLU A 199 7.46 -16.37 -4.70
CA GLU A 199 7.33 -17.82 -4.53
C GLU A 199 8.15 -18.30 -3.33
N GLU A 200 9.42 -17.93 -3.25
CA GLU A 200 10.30 -18.27 -2.12
C GLU A 200 9.77 -17.72 -0.79
N ALA A 201 9.33 -16.45 -0.77
CA ALA A 201 8.77 -15.85 0.44
C ALA A 201 7.50 -16.58 0.90
N MET A 202 6.57 -16.89 -0.01
CA MET A 202 5.33 -17.60 0.32
C MET A 202 5.60 -19.02 0.81
N GLU A 203 6.61 -19.70 0.27
CA GLU A 203 7.01 -21.02 0.76
C GLU A 203 7.53 -20.95 2.20
N VAL A 204 8.35 -19.95 2.53
CA VAL A 204 8.81 -19.74 3.92
C VAL A 204 7.64 -19.47 4.86
N TYR A 205 6.72 -18.61 4.49
CA TYR A 205 5.53 -18.33 5.32
C TYR A 205 4.66 -19.56 5.50
N LYS A 206 4.38 -20.28 4.42
CA LYS A 206 3.60 -21.52 4.46
C LYS A 206 4.21 -22.58 5.37
N ASN A 207 5.52 -22.79 5.28
CA ASN A 207 6.25 -23.77 6.11
C ASN A 207 6.24 -23.42 7.61
N ASN A 208 5.91 -22.16 7.94
CA ASN A 208 5.78 -21.69 9.32
C ASN A 208 4.32 -21.41 9.72
N GLU A 209 3.34 -21.86 8.96
CA GLU A 209 1.91 -21.63 9.21
C GLU A 209 1.61 -20.13 9.44
N CYS A 210 2.25 -19.28 8.64
CA CYS A 210 2.21 -17.83 8.78
C CYS A 210 1.23 -17.23 7.75
N VAL A 211 0.21 -16.52 8.23
CA VAL A 211 -0.71 -15.76 7.40
C VAL A 211 0.01 -14.51 6.86
N VAL A 212 -0.18 -14.20 5.60
CA VAL A 212 0.43 -13.05 4.94
C VAL A 212 -0.60 -11.98 4.67
N ILE A 213 -0.35 -10.78 5.20
CA ILE A 213 -1.09 -9.57 4.87
C ILE A 213 -0.29 -8.85 3.79
N ALA A 214 -0.73 -8.94 2.53
CA ALA A 214 -0.05 -8.33 1.40
C ALA A 214 -0.54 -6.90 1.19
N ASP A 215 0.32 -5.91 1.43
CA ASP A 215 0.07 -4.52 1.06
C ASP A 215 0.57 -4.27 -0.36
N GLU A 216 -0.36 -4.07 -1.27
CA GLU A 216 -0.12 -3.84 -2.69
C GLU A 216 -0.58 -2.45 -3.15
N ILE A 217 -0.62 -1.48 -2.32
CA ILE A 217 -1.11 -0.10 -2.57
C ILE A 217 -0.44 0.56 -3.78
N TRP A 218 0.83 0.22 -4.05
CA TRP A 218 1.60 0.76 -5.15
C TRP A 218 1.50 -0.03 -6.46
N SER A 219 0.63 -1.03 -6.54
CA SER A 219 0.53 -1.98 -7.66
C SER A 219 0.29 -1.33 -9.04
N ASP A 220 -0.32 -0.15 -9.06
CA ASP A 220 -0.62 0.58 -10.31
C ASP A 220 0.47 1.57 -10.74
N LEU A 221 1.50 1.80 -9.91
CA LEU A 221 2.60 2.73 -10.17
C LEU A 221 3.90 1.96 -10.45
N ILE A 222 3.91 1.21 -11.54
CA ILE A 222 5.03 0.38 -11.94
C ILE A 222 5.80 1.05 -13.09
N LEU A 223 7.11 1.24 -12.89
CA LEU A 223 7.97 1.80 -13.91
C LEU A 223 8.22 0.80 -15.04
N LYS A 224 8.54 1.34 -16.24
CA LYS A 224 8.84 0.52 -17.43
C LYS A 224 9.94 -0.52 -17.13
N GLY A 225 9.69 -1.75 -17.52
CA GLY A 225 10.63 -2.87 -17.34
C GLY A 225 10.31 -3.79 -16.16
N SER A 226 9.31 -3.46 -15.36
CA SER A 226 8.80 -4.30 -14.28
C SER A 226 7.29 -4.56 -14.46
N GLN A 227 6.80 -5.59 -13.81
CA GLN A 227 5.38 -5.95 -13.78
C GLN A 227 5.00 -6.35 -12.35
N HIS A 228 3.92 -5.76 -11.85
CA HIS A 228 3.36 -6.20 -10.57
C HIS A 228 2.74 -7.59 -10.70
N ILE A 229 3.00 -8.42 -9.72
CA ILE A 229 2.42 -9.76 -9.60
C ILE A 229 1.65 -9.79 -8.28
N PRO A 230 0.32 -9.93 -8.31
CA PRO A 230 -0.46 -10.07 -7.08
C PRO A 230 0.01 -11.26 -6.27
N THR A 231 0.26 -11.06 -4.99
CA THR A 231 0.77 -12.10 -4.09
C THR A 231 -0.15 -13.30 -4.04
N GLN A 232 -1.46 -13.07 -3.99
CA GLN A 232 -2.48 -14.12 -4.00
C GLN A 232 -2.49 -14.98 -5.28
N SER A 233 -1.91 -14.50 -6.40
CA SER A 233 -1.83 -15.27 -7.65
C SER A 233 -0.70 -16.29 -7.66
N ILE A 234 0.21 -16.21 -6.68
CA ILE A 234 1.36 -17.12 -6.57
C ILE A 234 0.99 -18.39 -5.83
N SER A 235 0.19 -18.27 -4.79
CA SER A 235 -0.22 -19.41 -3.99
C SER A 235 -1.69 -19.26 -3.58
N PRO A 236 -2.50 -20.34 -3.67
CA PRO A 236 -3.87 -20.32 -3.18
C PRO A 236 -3.95 -20.20 -1.65
N ASP A 237 -2.83 -20.39 -0.97
CA ASP A 237 -2.70 -20.30 0.49
C ASP A 237 -2.16 -18.91 0.93
N ALA A 238 -1.89 -18.01 -0.01
CA ALA A 238 -1.39 -16.64 0.23
C ALA A 238 -2.54 -15.63 0.28
#